data_73265d7b717e516a3daa10041fae46e8
#
_entry.id   73265d7b717e516a3daa10041fae46e8
#
_cell.length_a   1.000
_cell.length_b   1.000
_cell.length_c   1.000
_cell.angle_alpha   90.00
_cell.angle_beta   90.00
_cell.angle_gamma   90.00
#
_symmetry.space_group_name_H-M   'P 1'
#
loop_
_entity.id
_entity.type
_entity.pdbx_description
1 polymer ?
#
loop_
_entity_poly.entity_id
_entity_poly.type
_entity_poly.pdbx_seq_one_letter_code
_entity_poly.pdbx_strand_id
1 'polypeptide(L)'
;GVISALNDKGYNLGDGNCTTIPVFGVDATDAAKQLIADGKMTGTIKQDAEGMANGIAYLAKNIQAGKDLMADTDSFNISKKVSNKIYIPYATYTGE
;
A
#
# COMPACT_ATOMS: atom_id res chain seq x y z
N GLY A 1 -6.69 10.25 15.24
CA GLY A 1 -6.54 8.85 15.50
C GLY A 1 -5.44 8.52 16.50
N VAL A 2 -4.76 7.41 16.28
CA VAL A 2 -3.76 6.87 17.23
C VAL A 2 -2.63 7.86 17.52
N ILE A 3 -2.08 8.51 16.49
CA ILE A 3 -0.98 9.47 16.67
C ILE A 3 -1.42 10.67 17.52
N SER A 4 -2.61 11.21 17.29
CA SER A 4 -3.15 12.30 18.11
C SER A 4 -3.27 11.90 19.58
N ALA A 5 -3.78 10.70 19.84
CA ALA A 5 -3.92 10.20 21.21
C ALA A 5 -2.55 10.02 21.89
N LEU A 6 -1.55 9.54 21.15
CA LEU A 6 -0.19 9.41 21.66
C LEU A 6 0.44 10.78 21.93
N ASN A 7 0.25 11.75 21.05
CA ASN A 7 0.75 13.10 21.22
C ASN A 7 0.17 13.75 22.49
N ASP A 8 -1.12 13.54 22.76
CA ASP A 8 -1.76 14.05 23.97
C ASP A 8 -1.13 13.50 25.27
N LYS A 9 -0.50 12.34 25.18
CA LYS A 9 0.20 11.71 26.29
C LYS A 9 1.71 11.96 26.28
N GLY A 10 2.22 12.78 25.34
CA GLY A 10 3.64 13.11 25.26
C GLY A 10 4.48 12.13 24.45
N TYR A 11 3.86 11.21 23.73
CA TYR A 11 4.55 10.26 22.86
C TYR A 11 4.48 10.70 21.39
N ASN A 12 5.41 10.21 20.58
CA ASN A 12 5.41 10.36 19.12
C ASN A 12 5.31 11.81 18.65
N LEU A 13 6.00 12.72 19.34
CA LEU A 13 5.99 14.15 19.02
C LEU A 13 6.88 14.52 17.84
N GLY A 14 7.81 13.65 17.47
CA GLY A 14 8.71 13.88 16.34
C GLY A 14 9.87 14.85 16.63
N ASP A 15 10.08 15.23 17.88
CA ASP A 15 11.09 16.21 18.28
C ASP A 15 12.39 15.57 18.79
N GLY A 16 12.47 14.25 18.83
CA GLY A 16 13.63 13.51 19.34
C GLY A 16 13.77 13.49 20.87
N ASN A 17 12.91 14.17 21.59
CA ASN A 17 12.96 14.28 23.05
C ASN A 17 11.87 13.47 23.76
N CYS A 18 11.12 12.69 23.03
CA CYS A 18 10.05 11.86 23.57
C CYS A 18 10.24 10.40 23.17
N THR A 19 9.55 9.51 23.86
CA THR A 19 9.48 8.10 23.46
C THR A 19 8.58 7.98 22.24
N THR A 20 9.07 7.30 21.23
CA THR A 20 8.29 6.99 20.02
C THR A 20 7.84 5.54 20.08
N ILE A 21 6.53 5.33 20.15
CA ILE A 21 5.91 4.02 20.09
C ILE A 21 5.73 3.69 18.60
N PRO A 22 6.19 2.51 18.11
CA PRO A 22 6.00 2.13 16.73
C PRO A 22 4.51 2.07 16.35
N VAL A 23 4.14 2.84 15.32
CA VAL A 23 2.78 2.88 14.78
C VAL A 23 2.83 2.63 13.29
N PHE A 24 1.99 1.72 12.82
CA PHE A 24 1.90 1.35 11.41
C PHE A 24 0.48 1.57 10.90
N GLY A 25 0.40 1.97 9.65
CA GLY A 25 -0.88 2.19 8.99
C GLY A 25 -1.03 1.38 7.71
N VAL A 26 -2.15 1.58 7.05
CA VAL A 26 -2.47 0.99 5.75
C VAL A 26 -2.94 2.11 4.83
N ASP A 27 -2.65 1.99 3.53
CA ASP A 27 -3.02 2.85 2.40
C ASP A 27 -2.02 3.95 2.02
N ALA A 28 -1.01 4.22 2.81
CA ALA A 28 0.02 5.22 2.50
C ALA A 28 -0.58 6.56 2.01
N THR A 29 -1.57 7.07 2.74
CA THR A 29 -2.17 8.38 2.43
C THR A 29 -1.13 9.49 2.58
N ASP A 30 -1.36 10.65 1.97
CA ASP A 30 -0.45 11.79 2.10
C ASP A 30 -0.29 12.21 3.57
N ALA A 31 -1.36 12.15 4.34
CA ALA A 31 -1.30 12.42 5.77
C ALA A 31 -0.41 11.42 6.51
N ALA A 32 -0.49 10.12 6.18
CA ALA A 32 0.37 9.10 6.77
C ALA A 32 1.84 9.30 6.39
N LYS A 33 2.12 9.63 5.15
CA LYS A 33 3.48 9.93 4.67
C LYS A 33 4.08 11.12 5.41
N GLN A 34 3.27 12.16 5.65
CA GLN A 34 3.70 13.34 6.41
C GLN A 34 4.03 12.96 7.86
N LEU A 35 3.20 12.15 8.50
CA LEU A 35 3.47 11.67 9.87
C LEU A 35 4.75 10.84 9.95
N ILE A 36 5.06 10.06 8.91
CA ILE A 36 6.32 9.32 8.84
C ILE A 36 7.51 10.27 8.68
N ALA A 37 7.40 11.25 7.78
CA ALA A 37 8.42 12.27 7.57
C ALA A 37 8.69 13.07 8.85
N ASP A 38 7.67 13.36 9.64
CA ASP A 38 7.76 14.09 10.89
C ASP A 38 8.28 13.24 12.07
N GLY A 39 8.56 11.97 11.85
CA GLY A 39 9.04 11.07 12.90
C GLY A 39 7.99 10.63 13.90
N LYS A 40 6.71 10.82 13.59
CA LYS A 40 5.57 10.49 14.47
C LYS A 40 5.01 9.10 14.20
N MET A 41 5.16 8.60 12.99
CA MET A 41 4.67 7.28 12.54
C MET A 41 5.82 6.49 11.96
N THR A 42 5.85 5.18 12.19
CA THR A 42 6.97 4.32 11.80
C THR A 42 6.91 3.93 10.33
N GLY A 43 5.74 3.57 9.85
CA GLY A 43 5.57 3.13 8.47
C GLY A 43 4.13 2.85 8.12
N THR A 44 3.89 2.58 6.85
CA THR A 44 2.58 2.23 6.35
C THR A 44 2.70 1.21 5.23
N ILE A 45 1.62 0.53 4.94
CA ILE A 45 1.53 -0.41 3.83
C ILE A 45 0.89 0.32 2.66
N LYS A 46 1.58 0.31 1.54
CA LYS A 46 1.14 0.97 0.31
C LYS A 46 0.42 -0.02 -0.59
N GLN A 47 -0.77 0.32 -1.03
CA GLN A 47 -1.44 -0.38 -2.12
C GLN A 47 -0.83 0.09 -3.45
N ASP A 48 -0.57 -0.86 -4.35
CA ASP A 48 -0.02 -0.56 -5.66
C ASP A 48 -1.16 -0.21 -6.64
N ALA A 49 -1.61 1.03 -6.60
CA ALA A 49 -2.68 1.51 -7.48
C ALA A 49 -2.30 1.44 -8.95
N GLU A 50 -1.03 1.75 -9.27
CA GLU A 50 -0.52 1.64 -10.64
C GLU A 50 -0.54 0.20 -11.12
N GLY A 51 -0.07 -0.74 -10.30
CA GLY A 51 -0.11 -2.16 -10.61
C GLY A 51 -1.54 -2.67 -10.82
N MET A 52 -2.48 -2.21 -9.99
CA MET A 52 -3.90 -2.56 -10.17
C MET A 52 -4.45 -2.01 -11.48
N ALA A 53 -4.15 -0.76 -11.81
CA ALA A 53 -4.57 -0.14 -13.08
C ALA A 53 -3.97 -0.87 -14.28
N ASN A 54 -2.70 -1.22 -14.22
CA ASN A 54 -2.02 -1.98 -15.27
C ASN A 54 -2.65 -3.37 -15.46
N GLY A 55 -2.99 -4.05 -14.37
CA GLY A 55 -3.67 -5.35 -14.40
C GLY A 55 -5.02 -5.26 -15.09
N ILE A 56 -5.82 -4.26 -14.72
CA ILE A 56 -7.15 -4.04 -15.33
C ILE A 56 -7.00 -3.74 -16.83
N ALA A 57 -6.08 -2.84 -17.21
CA ALA A 57 -5.85 -2.48 -18.60
C ALA A 57 -5.40 -3.70 -19.43
N TYR A 58 -4.55 -4.54 -18.86
CA TYR A 58 -4.07 -5.76 -19.51
C TYR A 58 -5.23 -6.73 -19.81
N LEU A 59 -6.06 -6.98 -18.81
CA LEU A 59 -7.22 -7.86 -18.96
C LEU A 59 -8.24 -7.28 -19.97
N ALA A 60 -8.45 -5.97 -19.94
CA ALA A 60 -9.34 -5.30 -20.89
C ALA A 60 -8.84 -5.46 -22.33
N LYS A 61 -7.52 -5.37 -22.56
CA LYS A 61 -6.93 -5.61 -23.88
C LYS A 61 -7.15 -7.06 -24.34
N ASN A 62 -7.06 -8.03 -23.45
CA ASN A 62 -7.33 -9.44 -23.78
C ASN A 62 -8.78 -9.60 -24.25
N ILE A 63 -9.74 -9.00 -23.56
CA ILE A 63 -11.16 -9.05 -23.92
C ILE A 63 -11.37 -8.41 -25.30
N GLN A 64 -10.80 -7.23 -25.53
CA GLN A 64 -10.94 -6.49 -26.79
C GLN A 64 -10.35 -7.28 -27.97
N ALA A 65 -9.24 -7.99 -27.74
CA ALA A 65 -8.59 -8.78 -28.78
C ALA A 65 -9.23 -10.15 -29.02
N GLY A 66 -10.28 -10.50 -28.28
CA GLY A 66 -10.94 -11.81 -28.37
C GLY A 66 -10.11 -12.96 -27.80
N LYS A 67 -9.11 -12.67 -26.97
CA LYS A 67 -8.28 -13.65 -26.30
C LYS A 67 -8.94 -14.12 -25.00
N ASP A 68 -8.45 -15.24 -24.43
CA ASP A 68 -8.81 -15.60 -23.07
C ASP A 68 -8.45 -14.45 -22.11
N LEU A 69 -9.30 -14.23 -21.11
CA LEU A 69 -9.11 -13.17 -20.14
C LEU A 69 -7.71 -13.22 -19.49
N MET A 70 -7.23 -14.41 -19.17
CA MET A 70 -5.95 -14.63 -18.51
C MET A 70 -4.79 -14.93 -19.47
N ALA A 71 -4.98 -14.67 -20.77
CA ALA A 71 -3.92 -14.88 -21.77
C ALA A 71 -2.69 -14.03 -21.47
N ASP A 72 -1.50 -14.63 -21.55
CA ASP A 72 -0.21 -13.95 -21.39
C ASP A 72 -0.06 -13.17 -20.07
N THR A 73 -0.65 -13.67 -18.98
CA THR A 73 -0.61 -13.04 -17.66
C THR A 73 0.53 -13.56 -16.78
N ASP A 74 1.55 -14.19 -17.35
CA ASP A 74 2.66 -14.81 -16.60
C ASP A 74 3.47 -13.83 -15.76
N SER A 75 3.48 -12.55 -16.13
CA SER A 75 4.17 -11.50 -15.37
C SER A 75 3.43 -11.06 -14.10
N PHE A 76 2.18 -11.50 -13.94
CA PHE A 76 1.35 -11.19 -12.76
C PHE A 76 1.30 -12.37 -11.80
N ASN A 77 0.97 -12.07 -10.55
CA ASN A 77 0.72 -13.10 -9.53
C ASN A 77 -0.71 -13.63 -9.69
N ILE A 78 -0.85 -14.83 -10.23
CA ILE A 78 -2.15 -15.43 -10.55
C ILE A 78 -2.58 -16.36 -9.41
N SER A 79 -3.86 -16.30 -9.05
CA SER A 79 -4.43 -17.26 -8.11
C SER A 79 -4.49 -18.66 -8.70
N LYS A 80 -4.03 -19.65 -7.94
CA LYS A 80 -4.15 -21.06 -8.29
C LYS A 80 -5.48 -21.68 -7.83
N LYS A 81 -6.20 -20.98 -6.95
CA LYS A 81 -7.44 -21.48 -6.35
C LYS A 81 -8.70 -20.86 -6.95
N VAL A 82 -8.60 -19.61 -7.40
CA VAL A 82 -9.73 -18.85 -7.92
C VAL A 82 -9.44 -18.47 -9.37
N SER A 83 -10.34 -18.86 -10.27
CA SER A 83 -10.22 -18.52 -11.69
C SER A 83 -10.29 -17.02 -11.91
N ASN A 84 -9.53 -16.55 -12.91
CA ASN A 84 -9.56 -15.14 -13.35
C ASN A 84 -9.24 -14.14 -12.23
N LYS A 85 -8.33 -14.51 -11.34
CA LYS A 85 -7.91 -13.65 -10.23
C LYS A 85 -6.41 -13.40 -10.28
N ILE A 86 -6.04 -12.13 -10.23
CA ILE A 86 -4.66 -11.66 -10.15
C ILE A 86 -4.46 -10.97 -8.80
N TYR A 87 -3.34 -11.26 -8.15
CA TYR A 87 -2.94 -10.56 -6.92
C TYR A 87 -1.98 -9.43 -7.27
N ILE A 88 -2.25 -8.25 -6.75
CA ILE A 88 -1.30 -7.12 -6.79
C ILE A 88 -0.72 -6.99 -5.38
N PRO A 89 0.57 -7.27 -5.18
CA PRO A 89 1.15 -7.28 -3.84
C PRO A 89 1.19 -5.88 -3.23
N TYR A 90 1.09 -5.83 -1.91
CA TYR A 90 1.33 -4.62 -1.15
C TYR A 90 2.82 -4.33 -1.05
N ALA A 91 3.16 -3.07 -0.84
CA ALA A 91 4.53 -2.64 -0.58
C ALA A 91 4.61 -1.90 0.76
N THR A 92 5.78 -1.91 1.37
CA THR A 92 6.02 -1.13 2.58
C THR A 92 6.46 0.30 2.22
N TYR A 93 6.12 1.25 3.06
CA TYR A 93 6.58 2.64 2.96
C TYR A 93 7.05 3.12 4.33
N THR A 94 8.31 3.54 4.42
CA THR A 94 8.95 3.99 5.66
C THR A 94 9.62 5.35 5.52
N GLY A 95 9.22 6.15 4.56
CA GLY A 95 9.76 7.49 4.34
C GLY A 95 10.59 7.67 3.08
N GLU A 96 10.49 6.73 2.17
CA GLU A 96 11.23 6.74 0.90
C GLU A 96 10.55 7.54 -0.20
#